data_e7d638a91aac7d980c50789f3c854467
#
_entry.id   e7d638a91aac7d980c50789f3c854467
#
_cell.length_a   1.000
_cell.length_b   1.000
_cell.length_c   1.000
_cell.angle_alpha   90.00
_cell.angle_beta   90.00
_cell.angle_gamma   90.00
#
_symmetry.space_group_name_H-M   'P 1'
#
loop_
_entity.id
_entity.type
_entity.pdbx_description
1 polymer ?
#
loop_
_entity_poly.entity_id
_entity_poly.type
_entity_poly.pdbx_seq_one_letter_code
_entity_poly.pdbx_strand_id
1 'polypeptide(L)'
;MRAREKLPVLWLALGDFLRSEGKEEQALEAYAHGRRSDGRLESREGRVCLMRVCWASVARGVLGEEDVRNAVLWLREACACQDGELASEEGVKILRAVMGVYEERGGGEGLELCKELEKYSDVGVREEVAVWKRRFEKEMSVSMDCSE
;
A
#
# COMPACT_ATOMS: atom_id res chain seq x y z
N MET A 1 -10.00 14.81 24.01
CA MET A 1 -9.14 14.28 22.93
C MET A 1 -7.88 15.12 22.82
N ARG A 2 -6.75 14.50 22.85
CA ARG A 2 -5.45 15.18 22.74
C ARG A 2 -5.22 15.69 21.32
N ALA A 3 -4.48 16.80 21.19
CA ALA A 3 -4.18 17.39 19.89
C ALA A 3 -3.54 16.40 18.91
N ARG A 4 -2.68 15.50 19.42
CA ARG A 4 -2.00 14.47 18.60
C ARG A 4 -2.97 13.51 17.91
N GLU A 5 -4.09 13.18 18.54
CA GLU A 5 -5.08 12.25 17.98
C GLU A 5 -5.85 12.88 16.82
N LYS A 6 -5.91 14.20 16.76
CA LYS A 6 -6.62 14.94 15.72
C LYS A 6 -5.74 15.29 14.51
N LEU A 7 -4.42 15.23 14.68
CA LEU A 7 -3.50 15.67 13.62
C LEU A 7 -3.65 14.90 12.31
N PRO A 8 -3.74 13.55 12.32
CA PRO A 8 -3.92 12.84 11.06
C PRO A 8 -5.22 13.22 10.34
N VAL A 9 -6.31 13.41 11.08
CA VAL A 9 -7.61 13.83 10.53
C VAL A 9 -7.49 15.17 9.84
N LEU A 10 -6.85 16.14 10.51
CA LEU A 10 -6.69 17.49 9.97
C LEU A 10 -5.81 17.52 8.72
N TRP A 11 -4.71 16.77 8.74
CA TRP A 11 -3.81 16.68 7.59
C TRP A 11 -4.49 15.99 6.41
N LEU A 12 -5.26 14.94 6.67
CA LEU A 12 -6.02 14.25 5.63
C LEU A 12 -7.04 15.19 4.97
N ALA A 13 -7.80 15.92 5.79
CA ALA A 13 -8.79 16.87 5.31
C ALA A 13 -8.12 17.97 4.47
N LEU A 14 -7.00 18.52 4.93
CA LEU A 14 -6.25 19.53 4.20
C LEU A 14 -5.73 18.98 2.87
N GLY A 15 -5.16 17.77 2.89
CA GLY A 15 -4.67 17.13 1.68
C GLY A 15 -5.77 16.90 0.65
N ASP A 16 -6.92 16.41 1.08
CA ASP A 16 -8.07 16.17 0.21
C ASP A 16 -8.59 17.48 -0.39
N PHE A 17 -8.64 18.54 0.42
CA PHE A 17 -9.02 19.86 -0.06
C PHE A 17 -8.05 20.38 -1.12
N LEU A 18 -6.75 20.32 -0.85
CA LEU A 18 -5.72 20.78 -1.78
C LEU A 18 -5.75 19.98 -3.09
N ARG A 19 -6.00 18.69 -2.99
CA ARG A 19 -6.13 17.83 -4.16
C ARG A 19 -7.32 18.25 -5.02
N SER A 20 -8.45 18.56 -4.39
CA SER A 20 -9.66 19.03 -5.11
C SER A 20 -9.43 20.36 -5.82
N GLU A 21 -8.50 21.18 -5.31
CA GLU A 21 -8.13 22.46 -5.90
C GLU A 21 -7.03 22.32 -6.98
N GLY A 22 -6.60 21.09 -7.27
CA GLY A 22 -5.56 20.83 -8.27
C GLY A 22 -4.15 21.07 -7.78
N LYS A 23 -3.96 21.29 -6.46
CA LYS A 23 -2.65 21.56 -5.84
C LYS A 23 -2.04 20.25 -5.35
N GLU A 24 -1.66 19.37 -6.28
CA GLU A 24 -1.21 18.01 -5.97
C GLU A 24 0.05 17.94 -5.12
N GLU A 25 1.05 18.79 -5.38
CA GLU A 25 2.29 18.80 -4.58
C GLU A 25 2.04 19.19 -3.14
N GLN A 26 1.22 20.22 -2.91
CA GLN A 26 0.85 20.66 -1.58
C GLN A 26 0.00 19.61 -0.87
N ALA A 27 -0.90 18.95 -1.61
CA ALA A 27 -1.72 17.86 -1.07
C ALA A 27 -0.82 16.72 -0.60
N LEU A 28 0.17 16.35 -1.40
CA LEU A 28 1.11 15.28 -1.05
C LEU A 28 1.90 15.63 0.21
N GLU A 29 2.34 16.86 0.37
CA GLU A 29 3.01 17.34 1.59
C GLU A 29 2.09 17.19 2.81
N ALA A 30 0.81 17.56 2.68
CA ALA A 30 -0.18 17.44 3.75
C ALA A 30 -0.37 15.98 4.15
N TYR A 31 -0.50 15.09 3.18
CA TYR A 31 -0.62 13.65 3.46
C TYR A 31 0.64 13.10 4.14
N ALA A 32 1.82 13.52 3.70
CA ALA A 32 3.07 13.10 4.31
C ALA A 32 3.16 13.55 5.78
N HIS A 33 2.71 14.77 6.07
CA HIS A 33 2.63 15.25 7.46
C HIS A 33 1.63 14.44 8.29
N GLY A 34 0.49 14.10 7.70
CA GLY A 34 -0.53 13.27 8.36
C GLY A 34 0.01 11.89 8.71
N ARG A 35 0.75 11.29 7.80
CA ARG A 35 1.39 9.99 8.04
C ARG A 35 2.43 10.09 9.15
N ARG A 36 3.25 11.13 9.17
CA ARG A 36 4.27 11.33 10.21
C ARG A 36 3.68 11.63 11.58
N SER A 37 2.53 12.32 11.62
CA SER A 37 1.86 12.62 12.88
C SER A 37 1.29 11.38 13.56
N ASP A 38 1.10 10.30 12.79
CA ASP A 38 0.67 8.99 13.29
C ASP A 38 1.73 7.95 12.92
N GLY A 39 2.86 8.02 13.58
CA GLY A 39 4.02 7.18 13.26
C GLY A 39 3.77 5.69 13.31
N ARG A 40 2.82 5.25 14.14
CA ARG A 40 2.45 3.82 14.28
C ARG A 40 1.27 3.41 13.41
N LEU A 41 0.70 4.34 12.66
CA LEU A 41 -0.47 4.10 11.78
C LEU A 41 -1.66 3.48 12.53
N GLU A 42 -1.85 3.92 13.77
CA GLU A 42 -2.95 3.43 14.63
C GLU A 42 -4.31 3.95 14.19
N SER A 43 -4.35 5.16 13.60
CA SER A 43 -5.59 5.75 13.13
C SER A 43 -5.84 5.39 11.67
N ARG A 44 -7.12 5.26 11.30
CA ARG A 44 -7.52 5.07 9.90
C ARG A 44 -7.01 6.24 9.05
N GLU A 45 -7.12 7.45 9.57
CA GLU A 45 -6.74 8.67 8.85
C GLU A 45 -5.24 8.71 8.55
N GLY A 46 -4.40 8.26 9.49
CA GLY A 46 -2.96 8.13 9.27
C GLY A 46 -2.64 7.10 8.18
N ARG A 47 -3.35 5.97 8.20
CA ARG A 47 -3.19 4.94 7.16
C ARG A 47 -3.65 5.44 5.79
N VAL A 48 -4.75 6.20 5.74
CA VAL A 48 -5.23 6.79 4.47
C VAL A 48 -4.21 7.81 3.95
N CYS A 49 -3.62 8.61 4.83
CA CYS A 49 -2.55 9.53 4.45
C CYS A 49 -1.39 8.78 3.78
N LEU A 50 -0.95 7.69 4.39
CA LEU A 50 0.12 6.85 3.80
C LEU A 50 -0.32 6.27 2.45
N MET A 51 -1.56 5.79 2.36
CA MET A 51 -2.11 5.27 1.10
C MET A 51 -2.07 6.34 0.00
N ARG A 52 -2.44 7.58 0.32
CA ARG A 52 -2.40 8.70 -0.66
C ARG A 52 -0.97 8.98 -1.15
N VAL A 53 0.00 8.90 -0.25
CA VAL A 53 1.42 9.06 -0.61
C VAL A 53 1.85 7.94 -1.58
N CYS A 54 1.49 6.69 -1.26
CA CYS A 54 1.79 5.55 -2.12
C CYS A 54 1.11 5.67 -3.48
N TRP A 55 -0.15 6.07 -3.49
CA TRP A 55 -0.92 6.26 -4.73
C TRP A 55 -0.26 7.29 -5.64
N ALA A 56 0.27 8.39 -5.09
CA ALA A 56 0.93 9.42 -5.88
C ALA A 56 2.13 8.84 -6.64
N SER A 57 2.90 7.95 -6.00
CA SER A 57 4.03 7.27 -6.65
C SER A 57 3.57 6.30 -7.74
N VAL A 58 2.52 5.52 -7.46
CA VAL A 58 1.94 4.59 -8.44
C VAL A 58 1.41 5.34 -9.67
N ALA A 59 0.72 6.45 -9.44
CA ALA A 59 0.14 7.26 -10.52
C ALA A 59 1.21 7.87 -11.44
N ARG A 60 2.38 8.18 -10.87
CA ARG A 60 3.52 8.68 -11.66
C ARG A 60 4.27 7.58 -12.40
N GLY A 61 4.00 6.33 -12.09
CA GLY A 61 4.65 5.18 -12.72
C GLY A 61 6.08 4.92 -12.25
N VAL A 62 6.52 5.57 -11.17
CA VAL A 62 7.87 5.42 -10.63
C VAL A 62 7.79 4.91 -9.20
N LEU A 63 8.21 3.65 -8.99
CA LEU A 63 8.28 3.05 -7.67
C LEU A 63 9.73 2.79 -7.31
N GLY A 64 10.30 3.68 -6.50
CA GLY A 64 11.63 3.48 -5.93
C GLY A 64 11.56 2.54 -4.73
N GLU A 65 12.71 2.19 -4.17
CA GLU A 65 12.81 1.32 -3.01
C GLU A 65 12.02 1.81 -1.81
N GLU A 66 12.08 3.10 -1.53
CA GLU A 66 11.35 3.71 -0.42
C GLU A 66 9.83 3.66 -0.65
N ASP A 67 9.41 3.89 -1.90
CA ASP A 67 7.99 3.82 -2.27
C ASP A 67 7.44 2.42 -2.06
N VAL A 68 8.21 1.40 -2.44
CA VAL A 68 7.83 0.00 -2.23
C VAL A 68 7.73 -0.31 -0.73
N ARG A 69 8.70 0.15 0.08
CA ARG A 69 8.66 -0.05 1.53
C ARG A 69 7.43 0.59 2.16
N ASN A 70 7.10 1.81 1.77
CA ASN A 70 5.92 2.52 2.26
C ASN A 70 4.64 1.80 1.85
N ALA A 71 4.57 1.32 0.62
CA ALA A 71 3.39 0.59 0.13
C ALA A 71 3.21 -0.74 0.85
N VAL A 72 4.29 -1.48 1.09
CA VAL A 72 4.27 -2.74 1.84
C VAL A 72 3.82 -2.48 3.29
N LEU A 73 4.35 -1.43 3.92
CA LEU A 73 3.93 -1.04 5.26
C LEU A 73 2.44 -0.75 5.31
N TRP A 74 1.94 0.02 4.36
CA TRP A 74 0.52 0.33 4.28
C TRP A 74 -0.32 -0.94 4.10
N LEU A 75 0.08 -1.83 3.19
CA LEU A 75 -0.63 -3.08 2.93
C LEU A 75 -0.73 -3.94 4.20
N ARG A 76 0.37 -4.09 4.93
CA ARG A 76 0.40 -4.86 6.16
C ARG A 76 -0.51 -4.26 7.23
N GLU A 77 -0.41 -2.96 7.45
CA GLU A 77 -1.21 -2.29 8.48
C GLU A 77 -2.69 -2.28 8.12
N ALA A 78 -3.01 -2.03 6.85
CA ALA A 78 -4.39 -2.04 6.38
C ALA A 78 -5.03 -3.42 6.49
N CYS A 79 -4.28 -4.48 6.18
CA CYS A 79 -4.75 -5.86 6.35
C CYS A 79 -4.96 -6.20 7.82
N ALA A 80 -4.00 -5.85 8.68
CA ALA A 80 -4.08 -6.13 10.12
C ALA A 80 -5.28 -5.42 10.76
N CYS A 81 -5.62 -4.22 10.28
CA CYS A 81 -6.75 -3.44 10.79
C CYS A 81 -8.05 -3.70 10.02
N GLN A 82 -8.03 -4.55 9.01
CA GLN A 82 -9.16 -4.83 8.13
C GLN A 82 -9.75 -3.55 7.54
N ASP A 83 -8.88 -2.67 7.06
CA ASP A 83 -9.25 -1.38 6.52
C ASP A 83 -9.93 -1.55 5.16
N GLY A 84 -11.13 -0.95 5.01
CA GLY A 84 -11.89 -1.01 3.77
C GLY A 84 -11.19 -0.37 2.57
N GLU A 85 -10.21 0.49 2.79
CA GLU A 85 -9.43 1.12 1.72
C GLU A 85 -8.61 0.13 0.90
N LEU A 86 -8.33 -1.07 1.43
CA LEU A 86 -7.68 -2.14 0.68
C LEU A 86 -8.47 -2.55 -0.55
N ALA A 87 -9.78 -2.57 -0.45
CA ALA A 87 -10.67 -2.96 -1.55
C ALA A 87 -11.00 -1.79 -2.48
N SER A 88 -10.52 -0.58 -2.18
CA SER A 88 -10.72 0.59 -3.04
C SER A 88 -9.91 0.43 -4.33
N GLU A 89 -10.31 1.17 -5.36
CA GLU A 89 -9.59 1.18 -6.64
C GLU A 89 -8.12 1.54 -6.45
N GLU A 90 -7.84 2.58 -5.65
CA GLU A 90 -6.48 3.02 -5.35
C GLU A 90 -5.70 1.93 -4.60
N GLY A 91 -6.33 1.31 -3.60
CA GLY A 91 -5.69 0.25 -2.80
C GLY A 91 -5.30 -0.96 -3.64
N VAL A 92 -6.19 -1.41 -4.51
CA VAL A 92 -5.93 -2.54 -5.42
C VAL A 92 -4.80 -2.20 -6.39
N LYS A 93 -4.77 -0.99 -6.92
CA LYS A 93 -3.71 -0.55 -7.83
C LYS A 93 -2.34 -0.49 -7.13
N ILE A 94 -2.31 -0.07 -5.87
CA ILE A 94 -1.08 -0.08 -5.06
C ILE A 94 -0.59 -1.51 -4.88
N LEU A 95 -1.49 -2.43 -4.52
CA LEU A 95 -1.16 -3.84 -4.37
C LEU A 95 -0.55 -4.40 -5.66
N ARG A 96 -1.21 -4.18 -6.79
CA ARG A 96 -0.73 -4.65 -8.10
C ARG A 96 0.63 -4.09 -8.45
N ALA A 97 0.86 -2.81 -8.17
CA ALA A 97 2.14 -2.16 -8.45
C ALA A 97 3.27 -2.79 -7.64
N VAL A 98 3.04 -3.06 -6.35
CA VAL A 98 4.03 -3.72 -5.48
C VAL A 98 4.32 -5.13 -5.98
N MET A 99 3.28 -5.89 -6.30
CA MET A 99 3.44 -7.26 -6.81
C MET A 99 4.19 -7.28 -8.12
N GLY A 100 3.95 -6.31 -9.00
CA GLY A 100 4.69 -6.17 -10.26
C GLY A 100 6.19 -5.95 -10.06
N VAL A 101 6.56 -5.14 -9.07
CA VAL A 101 7.97 -4.92 -8.71
C VAL A 101 8.61 -6.21 -8.22
N TYR A 102 7.93 -6.95 -7.36
CA TYR A 102 8.45 -8.23 -6.85
C TYR A 102 8.54 -9.31 -7.92
N GLU A 103 7.62 -9.29 -8.89
CA GLU A 103 7.68 -10.19 -10.05
C GLU A 103 8.98 -9.96 -10.85
N GLU A 104 9.34 -8.71 -11.08
CA GLU A 104 10.59 -8.35 -11.76
C GLU A 104 11.84 -8.79 -10.98
N ARG A 105 11.74 -8.87 -9.65
CA ARG A 105 12.82 -9.28 -8.76
C ARG A 105 12.92 -10.79 -8.56
N GLY A 106 12.08 -11.57 -9.23
CA GLY A 106 12.09 -13.03 -9.16
C GLY A 106 10.99 -13.68 -8.31
N GLY A 107 10.14 -12.90 -7.67
CA GLY A 107 8.91 -13.40 -7.05
C GLY A 107 9.01 -13.96 -5.63
N GLY A 108 10.22 -14.24 -5.11
CA GLY A 108 10.38 -14.82 -3.76
C GLY A 108 9.82 -13.96 -2.64
N GLU A 109 10.17 -12.67 -2.65
CA GLU A 109 9.66 -11.70 -1.67
C GLU A 109 8.16 -11.48 -1.84
N GLY A 110 7.69 -11.47 -3.09
CA GLY A 110 6.28 -11.34 -3.41
C GLY A 110 5.46 -12.49 -2.87
N LEU A 111 5.96 -13.72 -2.98
CA LEU A 111 5.30 -14.90 -2.44
C LEU A 111 5.17 -14.83 -0.92
N GLU A 112 6.22 -14.41 -0.23
CA GLU A 112 6.20 -14.23 1.22
C GLU A 112 5.19 -13.16 1.64
N LEU A 113 5.13 -12.05 0.91
CA LEU A 113 4.15 -10.99 1.16
C LEU A 113 2.73 -11.51 0.95
N CYS A 114 2.47 -12.28 -0.11
CA CYS A 114 1.15 -12.88 -0.36
C CYS A 114 0.72 -13.78 0.79
N LYS A 115 1.60 -14.61 1.30
CA LYS A 115 1.32 -15.50 2.44
C LYS A 115 0.96 -14.70 3.68
N GLU A 116 1.68 -13.61 3.92
CA GLU A 116 1.42 -12.71 5.05
C GLU A 116 0.06 -12.02 4.93
N LEU A 117 -0.22 -11.43 3.76
CA LEU A 117 -1.47 -10.71 3.52
C LEU A 117 -2.69 -11.64 3.54
N GLU A 118 -2.53 -12.86 3.07
CA GLU A 118 -3.58 -13.87 3.03
C GLU A 118 -4.18 -14.17 4.41
N LYS A 119 -3.39 -14.06 5.47
CA LYS A 119 -3.83 -14.30 6.84
C LYS A 119 -4.82 -13.27 7.35
N TYR A 120 -4.78 -12.06 6.83
CA TYR A 120 -5.52 -10.93 7.35
C TYR A 120 -6.53 -10.33 6.37
N SER A 121 -6.43 -10.68 5.09
CA SER A 121 -7.23 -10.02 4.07
C SER A 121 -8.67 -10.50 4.08
N ASP A 122 -9.55 -9.54 3.82
CA ASP A 122 -10.95 -9.74 3.61
C ASP A 122 -11.20 -10.38 2.22
N VAL A 123 -12.42 -10.81 1.96
CA VAL A 123 -12.78 -11.63 0.78
C VAL A 123 -12.38 -10.99 -0.55
N GLY A 124 -12.59 -9.69 -0.71
CA GLY A 124 -12.30 -9.00 -1.98
C GLY A 124 -10.81 -8.92 -2.29
N VAL A 125 -9.99 -8.62 -1.29
CA VAL A 125 -8.53 -8.53 -1.43
C VAL A 125 -7.91 -9.91 -1.53
N ARG A 126 -8.50 -10.88 -0.86
CA ARG A 126 -8.02 -12.28 -0.86
C ARG A 126 -7.95 -12.87 -2.27
N GLU A 127 -8.92 -12.57 -3.12
CA GLU A 127 -8.93 -13.05 -4.50
C GLU A 127 -7.74 -12.50 -5.30
N GLU A 128 -7.47 -11.21 -5.16
CA GLU A 128 -6.33 -10.57 -5.82
C GLU A 128 -5.01 -11.15 -5.32
N VAL A 129 -4.86 -11.29 -4.02
CA VAL A 129 -3.67 -11.89 -3.39
C VAL A 129 -3.48 -13.33 -3.87
N ALA A 130 -4.56 -14.11 -3.97
CA ALA A 130 -4.50 -15.50 -4.43
C ALA A 130 -4.02 -15.61 -5.88
N VAL A 131 -4.42 -14.68 -6.74
CA VAL A 131 -3.97 -14.64 -8.14
C VAL A 131 -2.45 -14.42 -8.19
N TRP A 132 -1.94 -13.44 -7.45
CA TRP A 132 -0.51 -13.15 -7.39
C TRP A 132 0.29 -14.29 -6.77
N LYS A 133 -0.25 -14.89 -5.70
CA LYS A 133 0.39 -16.03 -5.03
C LYS A 133 0.61 -17.18 -6.01
N ARG A 134 -0.42 -17.52 -6.79
CA ARG A 134 -0.31 -18.59 -7.81
C ARG A 134 0.72 -18.25 -8.89
N ARG A 135 0.78 -16.99 -9.32
CA ARG A 135 1.78 -16.53 -10.30
C ARG A 135 3.20 -16.72 -9.77
N PHE A 136 3.45 -16.29 -8.53
CA PHE A 136 4.76 -16.42 -7.91
C PHE A 136 5.15 -17.87 -7.69
N GLU A 137 4.22 -18.71 -7.27
CA GLU A 137 4.48 -20.15 -7.09
C GLU A 137 4.85 -20.80 -8.42
N LYS A 138 4.17 -20.44 -9.49
CA LYS A 138 4.44 -20.94 -10.84
C LYS A 138 5.82 -20.50 -11.34
N GLU A 139 6.17 -19.24 -11.15
CA GLU A 139 7.47 -18.70 -11.54
C GLU A 139 8.62 -19.39 -10.79
N MET A 140 8.45 -19.60 -9.49
CA MET A 140 9.44 -20.29 -8.67
C MET A 140 9.61 -21.75 -9.09
N SER A 141 8.51 -22.42 -9.44
CA SER A 141 8.53 -23.80 -9.93
C SER A 141 9.30 -23.90 -11.26
N VAL A 142 9.04 -22.98 -12.18
CA VAL A 142 9.74 -22.92 -13.48
C VAL A 142 11.25 -22.65 -13.26
N SER A 143 11.58 -21.74 -12.35
CA SER A 143 12.98 -21.42 -12.02
C SER A 143 13.71 -22.63 -11.43
N MET A 144 13.04 -23.43 -10.61
CA MET A 144 13.62 -24.67 -10.06
C MET A 144 13.85 -25.70 -11.15
N ASP A 145 12.94 -25.86 -12.09
CA ASP A 145 13.07 -26.77 -13.22
C ASP A 145 14.25 -26.37 -14.13
N CYS A 146 14.48 -25.08 -14.31
CA CYS A 146 15.58 -24.56 -15.13
C CYS A 146 16.96 -24.73 -14.47
N SER A 147 17.02 -25.00 -13.15
CA SER A 147 18.29 -25.16 -12.44
C SER A 147 18.88 -26.58 -12.52
N GLU A 148 18.18 -27.48 -13.16
CA GLU A 148 18.69 -28.81 -13.47
C GLU A 148 19.51 -28.75 -14.77
#